data_9fa94140aa4b76f0364f03f28d39f2c2
#
_entry.id   9fa94140aa4b76f0364f03f28d39f2c2
#
_cell.length_a   1.000
_cell.length_b   1.000
_cell.length_c   1.000
_cell.angle_alpha   90.00
_cell.angle_beta   90.00
_cell.angle_gamma   90.00
#
_symmetry.space_group_name_H-M   'P 1'
#
loop_
_entity.id
_entity.type
_entity.pdbx_description
1 polymer ?
#
loop_
_entity_poly.entity_id
_entity_poly.type
_entity_poly.pdbx_seq_one_letter_code
_entity_poly.pdbx_strand_id
1 'polypeptide(L)'
;MDATSSSDAAKRGRDLRTISLVGLAHGTSHFFHMLLPPLFPVFKVSFGLSYAELGLLVTLFFAISGIGQALAGFLVDRVGARPVLFAALGCFAAAAASAALAQGYGGLLLAAALAGLGNSPFHPVDFTILNQRVSQPRLGHAFAVHGVSGNVGWAVAPLVLLGVSGMTGSWRWAMAVCALWALAVLALMLWQQDAVDDRAAERGRRKRVDDSAAAPLAFLRLPSVWLCFSFFFFSTCALTAILSFAGPALQKLYGLPLELASFVVTGYMVCGIAGLLLGGLLAARADRLERLIGVCLAGSAVLLTLVGTGWLPGVLAIVVAALAGLGTGLAGPSRDLLIRRASPPGATGRVYGTVYSGLDLGFALAAPIFGAVLDGGNPGGVFFGAALALALGVICASLIGVRLAMTRSVAA
;
A
#
# COMPACT_ATOMS: atom_id res chain seq x y z
N MET A 1 26.86 -25.62 -28.34
CA MET A 1 25.59 -25.43 -27.53
C MET A 1 25.71 -24.44 -26.37
N ASP A 2 26.81 -23.65 -26.21
CA ASP A 2 27.05 -22.93 -24.94
C ASP A 2 26.89 -21.41 -24.93
N ALA A 3 26.96 -20.72 -26.05
CA ALA A 3 26.93 -19.24 -26.05
C ALA A 3 25.53 -18.64 -25.79
N THR A 4 24.47 -19.33 -26.22
CA THR A 4 23.08 -18.90 -26.00
C THR A 4 22.63 -19.14 -24.56
N SER A 5 23.04 -20.24 -23.94
CA SER A 5 22.71 -20.56 -22.54
C SER A 5 23.39 -19.63 -21.56
N SER A 6 24.65 -19.24 -21.80
CA SER A 6 25.37 -18.29 -20.96
C SER A 6 24.80 -16.87 -21.05
N SER A 7 24.36 -16.44 -22.24
CA SER A 7 23.69 -15.15 -22.45
C SER A 7 22.34 -15.06 -21.70
N ASP A 8 21.55 -16.14 -21.71
CA ASP A 8 20.26 -16.20 -21.02
C ASP A 8 20.40 -16.25 -19.49
N ALA A 9 21.41 -16.97 -18.99
CA ALA A 9 21.75 -16.98 -17.57
C ALA A 9 22.17 -15.60 -17.08
N ALA A 10 23.01 -14.88 -17.83
CA ALA A 10 23.44 -13.53 -17.52
C ALA A 10 22.26 -12.51 -17.54
N LYS A 11 21.34 -12.64 -18.51
CA LYS A 11 20.10 -11.83 -18.55
C LYS A 11 19.22 -12.11 -17.33
N ARG A 12 19.03 -13.38 -16.98
CA ARG A 12 18.27 -13.79 -15.81
C ARG A 12 18.85 -13.20 -14.52
N GLY A 13 20.16 -13.27 -14.34
CA GLY A 13 20.85 -12.70 -13.18
C GLY A 13 20.62 -11.20 -13.04
N ARG A 14 20.70 -10.45 -14.14
CA ARG A 14 20.42 -9.00 -14.16
C ARG A 14 18.96 -8.69 -13.81
N ASP A 15 17.99 -9.40 -14.40
CA ASP A 15 16.58 -9.21 -14.12
C ASP A 15 16.28 -9.45 -12.63
N LEU A 16 16.75 -10.57 -12.08
CA LEU A 16 16.54 -10.91 -10.66
C LEU A 16 17.16 -9.87 -9.72
N ARG A 17 18.36 -9.37 -10.04
CA ARG A 17 19.02 -8.31 -9.27
C ARG A 17 18.17 -7.04 -9.24
N THR A 18 17.68 -6.56 -10.40
CA THR A 18 16.80 -5.39 -10.49
C THR A 18 15.50 -5.62 -9.71
N ILE A 19 14.83 -6.76 -9.91
CA ILE A 19 13.58 -7.12 -9.23
C ILE A 19 13.77 -7.09 -7.70
N SER A 20 14.86 -7.69 -7.20
CA SER A 20 15.13 -7.76 -5.76
C SER A 20 15.40 -6.37 -5.17
N LEU A 21 16.17 -5.53 -5.87
CA LEU A 21 16.48 -4.18 -5.41
C LEU A 21 15.25 -3.28 -5.39
N VAL A 22 14.46 -3.27 -6.47
CA VAL A 22 13.19 -2.52 -6.52
C VAL A 22 12.22 -3.06 -5.48
N GLY A 23 12.11 -4.38 -5.33
CA GLY A 23 11.29 -4.98 -4.28
C GLY A 23 11.71 -4.56 -2.87
N LEU A 24 13.02 -4.51 -2.58
CA LEU A 24 13.53 -4.03 -1.29
C LEU A 24 13.20 -2.54 -1.06
N ALA A 25 13.39 -1.70 -2.06
CA ALA A 25 13.07 -0.29 -1.98
C ALA A 25 11.57 -0.06 -1.77
N HIS A 26 10.72 -0.79 -2.52
CA HIS A 26 9.26 -0.74 -2.38
C HIS A 26 8.77 -1.26 -1.03
N GLY A 27 9.33 -2.37 -0.55
CA GLY A 27 9.05 -2.88 0.80
C GLY A 27 9.44 -1.87 1.88
N THR A 28 10.56 -1.15 1.69
CA THR A 28 10.97 -0.05 2.57
C THR A 28 9.96 1.10 2.53
N SER A 29 9.43 1.47 1.36
CA SER A 29 8.39 2.49 1.24
C SER A 29 7.16 2.12 2.08
N HIS A 30 6.63 0.89 1.93
CA HIS A 30 5.49 0.42 2.71
C HIS A 30 5.80 0.26 4.21
N PHE A 31 7.02 -0.09 4.58
CA PHE A 31 7.46 -0.04 5.96
C PHE A 31 7.32 1.38 6.53
N PHE A 32 7.68 2.40 5.75
CA PHE A 32 7.58 3.81 6.17
C PHE A 32 6.15 4.36 6.19
N HIS A 33 5.17 3.73 5.52
CA HIS A 33 3.75 4.01 5.76
C HIS A 33 3.39 3.74 7.23
N MET A 34 4.05 2.75 7.84
CA MET A 34 3.84 2.31 9.22
C MET A 34 4.87 2.91 10.20
N LEU A 35 5.62 3.95 9.82
CA LEU A 35 6.64 4.57 10.69
C LEU A 35 6.05 5.05 12.02
N LEU A 36 4.88 5.68 12.00
CA LEU A 36 4.25 6.28 13.18
C LEU A 36 3.08 5.45 13.75
N PRO A 37 2.18 4.83 12.96
CA PRO A 37 0.95 4.22 13.47
C PRO A 37 1.11 3.18 14.57
N PRO A 38 2.08 2.24 14.55
CA PRO A 38 2.24 1.26 15.62
C PRO A 38 2.55 1.87 16.99
N LEU A 39 3.08 3.10 17.00
CA LEU A 39 3.46 3.83 18.21
C LEU A 39 2.42 4.87 18.65
N PHE A 40 1.24 4.91 18.02
CA PHE A 40 0.17 5.85 18.39
C PHE A 40 -0.19 5.83 19.88
N PRO A 41 -0.35 4.67 20.55
CA PRO A 41 -0.60 4.67 21.99
C PRO A 41 0.54 5.27 22.79
N VAL A 42 1.78 5.10 22.36
CA VAL A 42 2.97 5.68 23.00
C VAL A 42 2.99 7.21 22.81
N PHE A 43 2.75 7.70 21.61
CA PHE A 43 2.70 9.14 21.32
C PHE A 43 1.54 9.83 22.01
N LYS A 44 0.38 9.15 22.14
CA LYS A 44 -0.76 9.64 22.91
C LYS A 44 -0.37 9.96 24.35
N VAL A 45 0.34 9.05 25.00
CA VAL A 45 0.80 9.24 26.39
C VAL A 45 1.95 10.25 26.47
N SER A 46 2.95 10.14 25.58
CA SER A 46 4.17 10.96 25.63
C SER A 46 3.92 12.43 25.32
N PHE A 47 2.94 12.74 24.48
CA PHE A 47 2.68 14.11 23.99
C PHE A 47 1.26 14.61 24.29
N GLY A 48 0.43 13.82 25.00
CA GLY A 48 -0.94 14.20 25.35
C GLY A 48 -1.89 14.31 24.15
N LEU A 49 -1.64 13.52 23.07
CA LEU A 49 -2.37 13.62 21.81
C LEU A 49 -3.64 12.75 21.83
N SER A 50 -4.65 13.19 21.11
CA SER A 50 -5.81 12.36 20.74
C SER A 50 -5.48 11.40 19.60
N TYR A 51 -6.24 10.31 19.46
CA TYR A 51 -6.10 9.44 18.28
C TYR A 51 -6.53 10.13 16.98
N ALA A 52 -7.43 11.11 17.04
CA ALA A 52 -7.77 11.94 15.89
C ALA A 52 -6.57 12.78 15.40
N GLU A 53 -5.81 13.42 16.33
CA GLU A 53 -4.57 14.13 15.97
C GLU A 53 -3.51 13.19 15.41
N LEU A 54 -3.37 11.98 15.97
CA LEU A 54 -2.48 10.96 15.44
C LEU A 54 -2.94 10.49 14.04
N GLY A 55 -4.24 10.39 13.80
CA GLY A 55 -4.81 10.14 12.48
C GLY A 55 -4.46 11.22 11.45
N LEU A 56 -4.37 12.50 11.86
CA LEU A 56 -3.93 13.60 10.98
C LEU A 56 -2.48 13.45 10.52
N LEU A 57 -1.62 12.73 11.24
CA LEU A 57 -0.27 12.39 10.76
C LEU A 57 -0.35 11.49 9.52
N VAL A 58 -1.26 10.51 9.54
CA VAL A 58 -1.52 9.65 8.38
C VAL A 58 -2.13 10.45 7.22
N THR A 59 -3.07 11.35 7.53
CA THR A 59 -3.63 12.29 6.54
C THR A 59 -2.53 13.08 5.86
N LEU A 60 -1.64 13.69 6.63
CA LEU A 60 -0.55 14.53 6.10
C LEU A 60 0.40 13.71 5.22
N PHE A 61 0.77 12.51 5.67
CA PHE A 61 1.59 11.59 4.89
C PHE A 61 0.94 11.30 3.53
N PHE A 62 -0.30 10.81 3.50
CA PHE A 62 -0.96 10.41 2.25
C PHE A 62 -1.41 11.58 1.38
N ALA A 63 -1.72 12.74 1.96
CA ALA A 63 -1.99 13.95 1.17
C ALA A 63 -0.73 14.40 0.41
N ILE A 64 0.43 14.47 1.09
CA ILE A 64 1.70 14.82 0.44
C ILE A 64 2.09 13.73 -0.57
N SER A 65 1.96 12.46 -0.19
CA SER A 65 2.27 11.33 -1.07
C SER A 65 1.42 11.34 -2.33
N GLY A 66 0.10 11.47 -2.22
CA GLY A 66 -0.82 11.45 -3.36
C GLY A 66 -0.62 12.63 -4.32
N ILE A 67 -0.46 13.86 -3.78
CA ILE A 67 -0.15 15.05 -4.59
C ILE A 67 1.24 14.89 -5.25
N GLY A 68 2.23 14.49 -4.46
CA GLY A 68 3.58 14.29 -4.95
C GLY A 68 3.67 13.18 -6.00
N GLN A 69 2.90 12.09 -5.87
CA GLN A 69 2.85 11.00 -6.86
C GLN A 69 2.34 11.49 -8.23
N ALA A 70 1.34 12.36 -8.24
CA ALA A 70 0.86 12.96 -9.49
C ALA A 70 1.93 13.81 -10.20
N LEU A 71 2.83 14.44 -9.44
CA LEU A 71 3.93 15.26 -9.95
C LEU A 71 5.21 14.46 -10.23
N ALA A 72 5.41 13.33 -9.54
CA ALA A 72 6.63 12.54 -9.61
C ALA A 72 6.89 11.97 -11.00
N GLY A 73 5.84 11.63 -11.76
CA GLY A 73 6.00 11.20 -13.15
C GLY A 73 6.72 12.24 -14.02
N PHE A 74 6.38 13.51 -13.90
CA PHE A 74 7.05 14.60 -14.62
C PHE A 74 8.50 14.80 -14.16
N LEU A 75 8.77 14.59 -12.86
CA LEU A 75 10.13 14.67 -12.33
C LEU A 75 10.99 13.52 -12.85
N VAL A 76 10.48 12.29 -12.81
CA VAL A 76 11.13 11.08 -13.34
C VAL A 76 11.43 11.24 -14.83
N ASP A 77 10.51 11.78 -15.62
CA ASP A 77 10.71 12.01 -17.05
C ASP A 77 11.82 13.05 -17.34
N ARG A 78 12.08 13.98 -16.40
CA ARG A 78 13.12 15.02 -16.58
C ARG A 78 14.49 14.59 -16.08
N VAL A 79 14.57 13.99 -14.89
CA VAL A 79 15.85 13.72 -14.22
C VAL A 79 16.22 12.23 -14.17
N GLY A 80 15.29 11.35 -14.58
CA GLY A 80 15.42 9.90 -14.49
C GLY A 80 14.91 9.30 -13.17
N ALA A 81 14.59 8.02 -13.17
CA ALA A 81 14.03 7.32 -12.01
C ALA A 81 15.06 7.13 -10.89
N ARG A 82 16.31 6.81 -11.23
CA ARG A 82 17.38 6.50 -10.25
C ARG A 82 17.65 7.63 -9.26
N PRO A 83 17.93 8.89 -9.65
CA PRO A 83 18.21 9.96 -8.68
C PRO A 83 16.98 10.28 -7.82
N VAL A 84 15.76 10.12 -8.36
CA VAL A 84 14.52 10.32 -7.62
C VAL A 84 14.34 9.25 -6.56
N LEU A 85 14.68 7.97 -6.86
CA LEU A 85 14.69 6.88 -5.88
C LEU A 85 15.64 7.17 -4.71
N PHE A 86 16.84 7.67 -5.01
CA PHE A 86 17.82 7.98 -3.97
C PHE A 86 17.37 9.14 -3.08
N ALA A 87 16.79 10.18 -3.66
CA ALA A 87 16.21 11.29 -2.89
C ALA A 87 15.05 10.82 -2.01
N ALA A 88 14.19 9.93 -2.51
CA ALA A 88 13.08 9.34 -1.76
C ALA A 88 13.55 8.56 -0.52
N LEU A 89 14.57 7.71 -0.66
CA LEU A 89 15.18 6.99 0.46
C LEU A 89 15.86 7.93 1.46
N GLY A 90 16.47 9.02 0.97
CA GLY A 90 17.00 10.10 1.81
C GLY A 90 15.91 10.80 2.63
N CYS A 91 14.75 11.06 2.03
CA CYS A 91 13.59 11.60 2.73
C CYS A 91 13.10 10.66 3.84
N PHE A 92 13.09 9.33 3.62
CA PHE A 92 12.75 8.37 4.67
C PHE A 92 13.73 8.40 5.84
N ALA A 93 15.03 8.45 5.56
CA ALA A 93 16.03 8.58 6.61
C ALA A 93 15.82 9.87 7.42
N ALA A 94 15.58 10.99 6.75
CA ALA A 94 15.29 12.28 7.39
C ALA A 94 13.98 12.25 8.19
N ALA A 95 12.93 11.57 7.68
CA ALA A 95 11.67 11.38 8.38
C ALA A 95 11.84 10.62 9.70
N ALA A 96 12.54 9.49 9.67
CA ALA A 96 12.79 8.71 10.87
C ALA A 96 13.69 9.44 11.87
N ALA A 97 14.73 10.15 11.39
CA ALA A 97 15.58 11.00 12.22
C ALA A 97 14.77 12.15 12.87
N SER A 98 13.89 12.81 12.09
CA SER A 98 12.99 13.85 12.62
C SER A 98 12.05 13.29 13.69
N ALA A 99 11.50 12.09 13.49
CA ALA A 99 10.67 11.41 14.47
C ALA A 99 11.49 11.10 15.76
N ALA A 100 12.71 10.56 15.63
CA ALA A 100 13.56 10.26 16.78
C ALA A 100 13.85 11.48 17.65
N LEU A 101 14.00 12.65 17.02
CA LEU A 101 14.30 13.94 17.67
C LEU A 101 13.05 14.72 18.09
N ALA A 102 11.85 14.23 17.79
CA ALA A 102 10.60 14.95 18.06
C ALA A 102 10.41 15.23 19.55
N GLN A 103 10.12 16.49 19.87
CA GLN A 103 9.81 16.94 21.24
C GLN A 103 8.31 17.18 21.44
N GLY A 104 7.49 17.00 20.42
CA GLY A 104 6.04 17.18 20.42
C GLY A 104 5.43 16.92 19.06
N TYR A 105 4.16 17.30 18.92
CA TYR A 105 3.37 17.03 17.72
C TYR A 105 3.98 17.59 16.43
N GLY A 106 4.56 18.81 16.48
CA GLY A 106 5.20 19.43 15.31
C GLY A 106 6.35 18.60 14.73
N GLY A 107 7.14 17.92 15.58
CA GLY A 107 8.19 17.00 15.12
C GLY A 107 7.63 15.76 14.42
N LEU A 108 6.49 15.23 14.91
CA LEU A 108 5.80 14.11 14.26
C LEU A 108 5.16 14.54 12.93
N LEU A 109 4.60 15.75 12.84
CA LEU A 109 4.10 16.32 11.58
C LEU A 109 5.22 16.46 10.54
N LEU A 110 6.40 16.96 10.95
CA LEU A 110 7.55 17.03 10.05
C LEU A 110 7.98 15.63 9.56
N ALA A 111 8.01 14.65 10.48
CA ALA A 111 8.32 13.26 10.11
C ALA A 111 7.31 12.70 9.13
N ALA A 112 6.00 12.90 9.36
CA ALA A 112 4.94 12.46 8.45
C ALA A 112 5.04 13.13 7.08
N ALA A 113 5.33 14.43 7.03
CA ALA A 113 5.50 15.18 5.78
C ALA A 113 6.71 14.67 4.97
N LEU A 114 7.86 14.49 5.63
CA LEU A 114 9.07 13.97 4.99
C LEU A 114 8.88 12.53 4.49
N ALA A 115 8.19 11.69 5.29
CA ALA A 115 7.89 10.32 4.89
C ALA A 115 6.92 10.29 3.69
N GLY A 116 5.88 11.14 3.68
CA GLY A 116 4.96 11.30 2.55
C GLY A 116 5.66 11.79 1.29
N LEU A 117 6.59 12.73 1.41
CA LEU A 117 7.42 13.20 0.29
C LEU A 117 8.31 12.07 -0.24
N GLY A 118 8.95 11.31 0.65
CA GLY A 118 9.75 10.14 0.27
C GLY A 118 8.91 9.07 -0.42
N ASN A 119 7.66 8.85 0.02
CA ASN A 119 6.77 7.84 -0.58
C ASN A 119 6.27 8.22 -1.98
N SER A 120 6.09 9.50 -2.23
CA SER A 120 5.41 10.02 -3.42
C SER A 120 5.95 9.49 -4.77
N PRO A 121 7.26 9.32 -5.00
CA PRO A 121 7.74 8.90 -6.31
C PRO A 121 7.82 7.38 -6.51
N PHE A 122 7.57 6.54 -5.48
CA PHE A 122 7.87 5.12 -5.56
C PHE A 122 7.18 4.41 -6.73
N HIS A 123 5.87 4.55 -6.89
CA HIS A 123 5.18 3.88 -7.99
C HIS A 123 5.67 4.33 -9.37
N PRO A 124 5.78 5.64 -9.70
CA PRO A 124 6.37 6.07 -10.96
C PRO A 124 7.80 5.58 -11.19
N VAL A 125 8.64 5.61 -10.16
CA VAL A 125 10.03 5.17 -10.20
C VAL A 125 10.13 3.67 -10.41
N ASP A 126 9.46 2.89 -9.56
CA ASP A 126 9.54 1.43 -9.57
C ASP A 126 9.05 0.86 -10.89
N PHE A 127 7.89 1.31 -11.37
CA PHE A 127 7.37 0.87 -12.66
C PHE A 127 8.25 1.32 -13.84
N THR A 128 8.88 2.48 -13.76
CA THR A 128 9.83 2.93 -14.78
C THR A 128 11.04 2.01 -14.82
N ILE A 129 11.67 1.73 -13.68
CA ILE A 129 12.85 0.86 -13.61
C ILE A 129 12.49 -0.57 -14.05
N LEU A 130 11.41 -1.16 -13.52
CA LEU A 130 11.00 -2.52 -13.86
C LEU A 130 10.69 -2.67 -15.36
N ASN A 131 9.92 -1.75 -15.93
CA ASN A 131 9.57 -1.81 -17.36
C ASN A 131 10.77 -1.63 -18.30
N GLN A 132 11.80 -0.91 -17.86
CA GLN A 132 12.96 -0.62 -18.69
C GLN A 132 14.08 -1.66 -18.54
N ARG A 133 14.21 -2.26 -17.37
CA ARG A 133 15.36 -3.12 -17.02
C ARG A 133 15.04 -4.61 -17.03
N VAL A 134 13.78 -4.97 -16.77
CA VAL A 134 13.38 -6.38 -16.69
C VAL A 134 12.86 -6.85 -18.05
N SER A 135 13.31 -8.03 -18.47
CA SER A 135 12.86 -8.65 -19.73
C SER A 135 11.37 -8.98 -19.72
N GLN A 136 10.69 -8.85 -20.85
CA GLN A 136 9.23 -9.06 -20.99
C GLN A 136 8.74 -10.40 -20.40
N PRO A 137 9.43 -11.56 -20.58
CA PRO A 137 8.97 -12.80 -19.99
C PRO A 137 8.94 -12.84 -18.45
N ARG A 138 9.72 -11.95 -17.79
CA ARG A 138 9.80 -11.87 -16.31
C ARG A 138 9.09 -10.68 -15.70
N LEU A 139 8.53 -9.80 -16.52
CA LEU A 139 7.88 -8.58 -16.04
C LEU A 139 6.68 -8.87 -15.13
N GLY A 140 5.89 -9.91 -15.44
CA GLY A 140 4.80 -10.34 -14.56
C GLY A 140 5.29 -10.82 -13.19
N HIS A 141 6.41 -11.53 -13.15
CA HIS A 141 7.05 -11.93 -11.88
C HIS A 141 7.57 -10.70 -11.11
N ALA A 142 8.14 -9.72 -11.81
CA ALA A 142 8.61 -8.48 -11.20
C ALA A 142 7.48 -7.71 -10.49
N PHE A 143 6.32 -7.58 -11.13
CA PHE A 143 5.15 -6.95 -10.53
C PHE A 143 4.57 -7.74 -9.35
N ALA A 144 4.61 -9.08 -9.41
CA ALA A 144 4.21 -9.91 -8.27
C ALA A 144 5.13 -9.71 -7.05
N VAL A 145 6.46 -9.70 -7.26
CA VAL A 145 7.44 -9.44 -6.20
C VAL A 145 7.27 -8.04 -5.63
N HIS A 146 7.04 -7.03 -6.49
CA HIS A 146 6.74 -5.66 -6.08
C HIS A 146 5.52 -5.60 -5.15
N GLY A 147 4.39 -6.22 -5.53
CA GLY A 147 3.18 -6.23 -4.69
C GLY A 147 3.37 -6.99 -3.37
N VAL A 148 4.08 -8.13 -3.38
CA VAL A 148 4.37 -8.89 -2.16
C VAL A 148 5.31 -8.11 -1.23
N SER A 149 6.34 -7.46 -1.77
CA SER A 149 7.30 -6.70 -0.96
C SER A 149 6.64 -5.55 -0.19
N GLY A 150 5.63 -4.88 -0.75
CA GLY A 150 4.84 -3.89 -0.05
C GLY A 150 4.12 -4.47 1.17
N ASN A 151 3.43 -5.59 1.01
CA ASN A 151 2.75 -6.28 2.13
C ASN A 151 3.76 -6.73 3.22
N VAL A 152 4.95 -7.20 2.83
CA VAL A 152 6.03 -7.54 3.77
C VAL A 152 6.47 -6.30 4.54
N GLY A 153 6.63 -5.15 3.88
CA GLY A 153 6.95 -3.89 4.54
C GLY A 153 5.97 -3.53 5.64
N TRP A 154 4.67 -3.59 5.36
CA TRP A 154 3.61 -3.37 6.35
C TRP A 154 3.63 -4.39 7.49
N ALA A 155 3.87 -5.69 7.18
CA ALA A 155 3.89 -6.75 8.18
C ALA A 155 5.05 -6.63 9.17
N VAL A 156 6.23 -6.22 8.68
CA VAL A 156 7.48 -6.16 9.46
C VAL A 156 7.55 -4.88 10.33
N ALA A 157 6.94 -3.80 9.89
CA ALA A 157 7.07 -2.50 10.58
C ALA A 157 6.64 -2.54 12.05
N PRO A 158 5.47 -3.06 12.45
CA PRO A 158 5.09 -3.12 13.86
C PRO A 158 6.06 -3.97 14.69
N LEU A 159 6.56 -5.08 14.12
CA LEU A 159 7.49 -5.98 14.81
C LEU A 159 8.81 -5.26 15.14
N VAL A 160 9.35 -4.51 14.18
CA VAL A 160 10.59 -3.74 14.38
C VAL A 160 10.36 -2.59 15.37
N LEU A 161 9.31 -1.80 15.15
CA LEU A 161 9.06 -0.61 15.95
C LEU A 161 8.76 -0.94 17.41
N LEU A 162 7.85 -1.87 17.66
CA LEU A 162 7.49 -2.25 19.03
C LEU A 162 8.55 -3.14 19.66
N GLY A 163 9.18 -4.03 18.87
CA GLY A 163 10.27 -4.90 19.35
C GLY A 163 11.47 -4.07 19.85
N VAL A 164 11.97 -3.14 19.02
CA VAL A 164 13.07 -2.26 19.43
C VAL A 164 12.66 -1.36 20.59
N SER A 165 11.44 -0.81 20.58
CA SER A 165 10.94 0.03 21.67
C SER A 165 10.87 -0.75 23.00
N GLY A 166 10.39 -2.00 22.96
CA GLY A 166 10.31 -2.86 24.14
C GLY A 166 11.69 -3.25 24.66
N MET A 167 12.64 -3.63 23.78
CA MET A 167 14.00 -4.02 24.16
C MET A 167 14.81 -2.84 24.74
N THR A 168 14.60 -1.62 24.25
CA THR A 168 15.40 -0.44 24.65
C THR A 168 14.69 0.44 25.67
N GLY A 169 13.41 0.20 25.93
CA GLY A 169 12.57 1.09 26.75
C GLY A 169 12.26 2.45 26.11
N SER A 170 12.60 2.64 24.82
CA SER A 170 12.42 3.94 24.16
C SER A 170 12.09 3.81 22.67
N TRP A 171 10.95 4.38 22.28
CA TRP A 171 10.52 4.48 20.90
C TRP A 171 11.49 5.30 20.01
N ARG A 172 12.30 6.18 20.60
CA ARG A 172 13.29 6.97 19.87
C ARG A 172 14.38 6.09 19.24
N TRP A 173 14.78 5.02 19.92
CA TRP A 173 15.70 4.04 19.36
C TRP A 173 15.09 3.27 18.19
N ALA A 174 13.79 2.97 18.24
CA ALA A 174 13.11 2.37 17.10
C ALA A 174 13.15 3.29 15.88
N MET A 175 12.91 4.60 16.06
CA MET A 175 13.05 5.58 14.97
C MET A 175 14.50 5.67 14.46
N ALA A 176 15.50 5.65 15.34
CA ALA A 176 16.92 5.65 14.93
C ALA A 176 17.26 4.41 14.10
N VAL A 177 16.75 3.23 14.47
CA VAL A 177 16.91 1.99 13.68
C VAL A 177 16.25 2.14 12.32
N CYS A 178 15.06 2.75 12.22
CA CYS A 178 14.42 3.02 10.93
C CYS A 178 15.24 3.98 10.06
N ALA A 179 15.84 5.02 10.66
CA ALA A 179 16.72 5.93 9.93
C ALA A 179 17.95 5.20 9.38
N LEU A 180 18.59 4.37 10.21
CA LEU A 180 19.74 3.54 9.80
C LEU A 180 19.34 2.53 8.70
N TRP A 181 18.15 1.92 8.80
CA TRP A 181 17.61 1.04 7.76
C TRP A 181 17.48 1.77 6.42
N ALA A 182 16.84 2.96 6.40
CA ALA A 182 16.70 3.74 5.17
C ALA A 182 18.06 4.14 4.58
N LEU A 183 19.03 4.53 5.42
CA LEU A 183 20.41 4.82 4.98
C LEU A 183 21.12 3.58 4.44
N ALA A 184 20.94 2.41 5.07
CA ALA A 184 21.52 1.15 4.59
C ALA A 184 20.96 0.75 3.22
N VAL A 185 19.63 0.88 3.04
CA VAL A 185 18.99 0.65 1.74
C VAL A 185 19.47 1.67 0.70
N LEU A 186 19.58 2.95 1.05
CA LEU A 186 20.15 3.97 0.17
C LEU A 186 21.60 3.64 -0.23
N ALA A 187 22.44 3.28 0.72
CA ALA A 187 23.82 2.88 0.46
C ALA A 187 23.92 1.66 -0.46
N LEU A 188 23.04 0.66 -0.25
CA LEU A 188 22.94 -0.49 -1.15
C LEU A 188 22.52 -0.10 -2.56
N MET A 189 21.54 0.81 -2.70
CA MET A 189 21.09 1.31 -4.00
C MET A 189 22.18 2.11 -4.71
N LEU A 190 22.94 2.92 -3.98
CA LEU A 190 24.11 3.65 -4.50
C LEU A 190 25.20 2.69 -4.96
N TRP A 191 25.50 1.65 -4.18
CA TRP A 191 26.47 0.62 -4.55
C TRP A 191 26.02 -0.16 -5.79
N GLN A 192 24.72 -0.43 -5.90
CA GLN A 192 24.12 -1.23 -6.98
C GLN A 192 23.47 -0.37 -8.07
N GLN A 193 23.87 0.90 -8.19
CA GLN A 193 23.19 1.90 -9.01
C GLN A 193 23.00 1.51 -10.49
N ASP A 194 23.89 0.67 -11.04
CA ASP A 194 23.80 0.20 -12.42
C ASP A 194 22.59 -0.73 -12.64
N ALA A 195 22.13 -1.42 -11.60
CA ALA A 195 20.97 -2.30 -11.69
C ALA A 195 19.63 -1.54 -11.73
N VAL A 196 19.62 -0.28 -11.29
CA VAL A 196 18.44 0.61 -11.26
C VAL A 196 18.58 1.81 -12.22
N ASP A 197 19.59 1.79 -13.12
CA ASP A 197 19.82 2.88 -14.08
C ASP A 197 18.84 2.81 -15.26
N ASP A 198 18.03 3.84 -15.44
CA ASP A 198 17.03 4.00 -16.49
C ASP A 198 17.50 4.79 -17.72
N ARG A 199 18.71 5.38 -17.68
CA ARG A 199 19.24 6.28 -18.73
C ARG A 199 19.48 5.61 -20.08
N ALA A 200 19.70 4.31 -20.12
CA ALA A 200 19.96 3.58 -21.36
C ALA A 200 18.72 3.50 -22.28
N ALA A 201 17.51 3.57 -21.73
CA ALA A 201 16.26 3.47 -22.47
C ALA A 201 15.70 4.84 -22.92
N GLU A 202 16.11 5.95 -22.29
CA GLU A 202 15.65 7.31 -22.64
C GLU A 202 15.99 7.71 -24.09
N ARG A 203 17.13 7.26 -24.60
CA ARG A 203 17.55 7.58 -25.99
C ARG A 203 16.60 7.02 -27.05
N GLY A 204 15.85 5.96 -26.74
CA GLY A 204 14.86 5.34 -27.63
C GLY A 204 13.44 5.91 -27.49
N ARG A 205 13.09 6.47 -26.31
CA ARG A 205 11.73 6.88 -25.96
C ARG A 205 11.34 8.28 -26.43
N ARG A 206 12.30 9.20 -26.61
CA ARG A 206 12.06 10.53 -27.20
C ARG A 206 11.41 10.50 -28.60
N LYS A 207 11.31 9.33 -29.24
CA LYS A 207 10.73 9.13 -30.59
C LYS A 207 9.29 8.63 -30.63
N ARG A 208 8.61 8.39 -29.47
CA ARG A 208 7.25 7.84 -29.43
C ARG A 208 6.31 8.61 -28.50
N VAL A 209 6.29 9.92 -28.61
CA VAL A 209 5.11 10.69 -28.17
C VAL A 209 4.25 10.82 -29.42
N ASP A 210 3.40 9.83 -29.65
CA ASP A 210 2.43 9.88 -30.72
C ASP A 210 1.12 10.41 -30.19
N ASP A 211 0.65 11.49 -30.81
CA ASP A 211 -0.56 12.23 -30.54
C ASP A 211 -1.80 11.39 -30.83
N SER A 212 -2.31 10.65 -29.87
CA SER A 212 -3.70 10.24 -29.92
C SER A 212 -4.56 11.33 -29.27
N ALA A 213 -5.09 12.21 -30.08
CA ALA A 213 -5.93 13.35 -29.75
C ALA A 213 -7.35 12.93 -29.30
N ALA A 214 -7.49 12.05 -28.32
CA ALA A 214 -8.73 11.93 -27.55
C ALA A 214 -8.64 12.95 -26.41
N ALA A 215 -9.75 13.68 -26.15
CA ALA A 215 -9.81 14.68 -25.08
C ALA A 215 -9.22 14.10 -23.78
N PRO A 216 -8.17 14.71 -23.20
CA PRO A 216 -7.34 14.10 -22.16
C PRO A 216 -8.10 13.63 -20.93
N LEU A 217 -9.28 14.19 -20.68
CA LEU A 217 -10.12 13.94 -19.50
C LEU A 217 -11.46 13.23 -19.83
N ALA A 218 -11.66 12.77 -21.06
CA ALA A 218 -12.95 12.14 -21.46
C ALA A 218 -13.27 10.89 -20.63
N PHE A 219 -12.27 10.14 -20.18
CA PHE A 219 -12.43 8.95 -19.34
C PHE A 219 -13.05 9.26 -17.95
N LEU A 220 -12.90 10.50 -17.42
CA LEU A 220 -13.52 10.92 -16.15
C LEU A 220 -15.06 11.00 -16.25
N ARG A 221 -15.63 11.03 -17.45
CA ARG A 221 -17.09 10.95 -17.66
C ARG A 221 -17.64 9.53 -17.55
N LEU A 222 -16.77 8.52 -17.47
CA LEU A 222 -17.17 7.12 -17.38
C LEU A 222 -17.51 6.76 -15.94
N PRO A 223 -18.78 6.37 -15.65
CA PRO A 223 -19.16 5.95 -14.29
C PRO A 223 -18.38 4.74 -13.78
N SER A 224 -17.87 3.88 -14.68
CA SER A 224 -17.02 2.74 -14.30
C SER A 224 -15.70 3.16 -13.66
N VAL A 225 -15.12 4.30 -14.07
CA VAL A 225 -13.90 4.85 -13.47
C VAL A 225 -14.14 5.27 -12.02
N TRP A 226 -15.25 5.96 -11.77
CA TRP A 226 -15.63 6.40 -10.42
C TRP A 226 -16.04 5.25 -9.51
N LEU A 227 -16.65 4.19 -10.04
CA LEU A 227 -16.91 2.97 -9.28
C LEU A 227 -15.61 2.24 -8.89
N CYS A 228 -14.64 2.17 -9.81
CA CYS A 228 -13.31 1.64 -9.49
C CYS A 228 -12.58 2.51 -8.45
N PHE A 229 -12.62 3.84 -8.60
CA PHE A 229 -12.10 4.77 -7.61
C PHE A 229 -12.72 4.55 -6.23
N SER A 230 -14.07 4.50 -6.16
CA SER A 230 -14.80 4.28 -4.90
C SER A 230 -14.49 2.92 -4.28
N PHE A 231 -14.30 1.88 -5.10
CA PHE A 231 -13.88 0.57 -4.63
C PHE A 231 -12.53 0.64 -3.92
N PHE A 232 -11.54 1.32 -4.53
CA PHE A 232 -10.23 1.51 -3.90
C PHE A 232 -10.31 2.36 -2.64
N PHE A 233 -11.06 3.45 -2.69
CA PHE A 233 -11.30 4.32 -1.55
C PHE A 233 -11.84 3.54 -0.35
N PHE A 234 -12.93 2.79 -0.53
CA PHE A 234 -13.52 2.02 0.58
C PHE A 234 -12.63 0.86 1.04
N SER A 235 -11.98 0.15 0.12
CA SER A 235 -11.02 -0.91 0.48
C SER A 235 -9.88 -0.36 1.33
N THR A 236 -9.41 0.85 1.02
CA THR A 236 -8.33 1.49 1.75
C THR A 236 -8.81 2.09 3.07
N CYS A 237 -10.04 2.58 3.16
CA CYS A 237 -10.63 2.95 4.46
C CYS A 237 -10.60 1.76 5.43
N ALA A 238 -11.01 0.56 4.97
CA ALA A 238 -10.93 -0.64 5.80
C ALA A 238 -9.48 -1.00 6.17
N LEU A 239 -8.55 -0.89 5.21
CA LEU A 239 -7.14 -1.15 5.46
C LEU A 239 -6.53 -0.16 6.47
N THR A 240 -6.90 1.12 6.42
CA THR A 240 -6.48 2.15 7.38
C THR A 240 -6.89 1.81 8.81
N ALA A 241 -8.13 1.33 8.99
CA ALA A 241 -8.62 0.86 10.30
C ALA A 241 -7.70 -0.23 10.87
N ILE A 242 -7.32 -1.19 10.04
CA ILE A 242 -6.46 -2.31 10.47
C ILE A 242 -5.03 -1.83 10.72
N LEU A 243 -4.41 -1.13 9.78
CA LEU A 243 -3.01 -0.75 9.88
C LEU A 243 -2.73 0.23 11.03
N SER A 244 -3.62 1.19 11.24
CA SER A 244 -3.35 2.30 12.17
C SER A 244 -4.07 2.17 13.51
N PHE A 245 -5.21 1.49 13.56
CA PHE A 245 -6.07 1.54 14.75
C PHE A 245 -6.48 0.18 15.30
N ALA A 246 -6.28 -0.95 14.61
CA ALA A 246 -6.68 -2.27 15.13
C ALA A 246 -5.91 -2.65 16.39
N GLY A 247 -4.60 -2.37 16.46
CA GLY A 247 -3.81 -2.61 17.68
C GLY A 247 -4.37 -1.87 18.90
N PRO A 248 -4.46 -0.52 18.87
CA PRO A 248 -5.07 0.26 19.93
C PRO A 248 -6.53 -0.13 20.25
N ALA A 249 -7.31 -0.49 19.22
CA ALA A 249 -8.70 -0.93 19.41
C ALA A 249 -8.78 -2.27 20.13
N LEU A 250 -7.96 -3.25 19.76
CA LEU A 250 -7.88 -4.55 20.46
C LEU A 250 -7.38 -4.40 21.89
N GLN A 251 -6.39 -3.54 22.12
CA GLN A 251 -5.92 -3.21 23.45
C GLN A 251 -7.07 -2.70 24.33
N LYS A 252 -7.88 -1.76 23.84
CA LYS A 252 -9.00 -1.19 24.59
C LYS A 252 -10.19 -2.16 24.72
N LEU A 253 -10.52 -2.92 23.67
CA LEU A 253 -11.71 -3.76 23.62
C LEU A 253 -11.53 -5.07 24.39
N TYR A 254 -10.32 -5.64 24.35
CA TYR A 254 -10.01 -6.96 24.90
C TYR A 254 -9.01 -6.92 26.07
N GLY A 255 -8.51 -5.75 26.46
CA GLY A 255 -7.54 -5.61 27.55
C GLY A 255 -6.16 -6.22 27.22
N LEU A 256 -5.82 -6.37 25.94
CA LEU A 256 -4.57 -7.00 25.51
C LEU A 256 -3.37 -6.05 25.66
N PRO A 257 -2.15 -6.57 25.98
CA PRO A 257 -0.95 -5.78 25.83
C PRO A 257 -0.80 -5.26 24.38
N LEU A 258 -0.29 -4.04 24.21
CA LEU A 258 -0.18 -3.41 22.90
C LEU A 258 0.70 -4.24 21.93
N GLU A 259 1.78 -4.80 22.44
CA GLU A 259 2.70 -5.63 21.66
C GLU A 259 1.97 -6.84 21.07
N LEU A 260 1.15 -7.51 21.87
CA LEU A 260 0.34 -8.66 21.43
C LEU A 260 -0.76 -8.22 20.47
N ALA A 261 -1.49 -7.14 20.79
CA ALA A 261 -2.56 -6.62 19.95
C ALA A 261 -2.05 -6.20 18.55
N SER A 262 -0.83 -5.68 18.48
CA SER A 262 -0.23 -5.22 17.23
C SER A 262 0.15 -6.34 16.24
N PHE A 263 0.24 -7.60 16.70
CA PHE A 263 0.37 -8.76 15.81
C PHE A 263 -0.80 -8.91 14.83
N VAL A 264 -1.94 -8.24 15.09
CA VAL A 264 -3.06 -8.21 14.15
C VAL A 264 -2.65 -7.68 12.78
N VAL A 265 -1.82 -6.64 12.72
CA VAL A 265 -1.34 -6.06 11.45
C VAL A 265 -0.46 -7.05 10.70
N THR A 266 0.53 -7.63 11.39
CA THR A 266 1.42 -8.65 10.80
C THR A 266 0.60 -9.85 10.32
N GLY A 267 -0.28 -10.38 11.14
CA GLY A 267 -1.15 -11.50 10.79
C GLY A 267 -2.04 -11.21 9.60
N TYR A 268 -2.68 -10.04 9.58
CA TYR A 268 -3.52 -9.59 8.46
C TYR A 268 -2.72 -9.50 7.15
N MET A 269 -1.52 -8.95 7.18
CA MET A 269 -0.66 -8.85 5.99
C MET A 269 -0.15 -10.21 5.52
N VAL A 270 0.26 -11.09 6.43
CA VAL A 270 0.70 -12.46 6.08
C VAL A 270 -0.45 -13.26 5.46
N CYS A 271 -1.65 -13.23 6.08
CA CYS A 271 -2.85 -13.83 5.51
C CYS A 271 -3.20 -13.18 4.14
N GLY A 272 -3.01 -11.86 4.01
CA GLY A 272 -3.20 -11.12 2.76
C GLY A 272 -2.26 -11.58 1.65
N ILE A 273 -0.98 -11.82 1.95
CA ILE A 273 -0.02 -12.38 0.98
C ILE A 273 -0.45 -13.78 0.53
N ALA A 274 -0.81 -14.65 1.49
CA ALA A 274 -1.33 -15.99 1.18
C ALA A 274 -2.59 -15.89 0.29
N GLY A 275 -3.50 -14.98 0.64
CA GLY A 275 -4.69 -14.68 -0.14
C GLY A 275 -4.37 -14.18 -1.56
N LEU A 276 -3.41 -13.29 -1.70
CA LEU A 276 -2.98 -12.75 -3.01
C LEU A 276 -2.47 -13.86 -3.94
N LEU A 277 -1.64 -14.76 -3.42
CA LEU A 277 -1.09 -15.88 -4.18
C LEU A 277 -2.18 -16.87 -4.62
N LEU A 278 -3.06 -17.25 -3.71
CA LEU A 278 -4.20 -18.14 -3.99
C LEU A 278 -5.24 -17.45 -4.88
N GLY A 279 -5.47 -16.17 -4.69
CA GLY A 279 -6.40 -15.36 -5.45
C GLY A 279 -6.04 -15.26 -6.93
N GLY A 280 -4.75 -15.26 -7.26
CA GLY A 280 -4.28 -15.34 -8.66
C GLY A 280 -4.74 -16.61 -9.38
N LEU A 281 -4.69 -17.75 -8.68
CA LEU A 281 -5.16 -19.04 -9.22
C LEU A 281 -6.69 -19.06 -9.37
N LEU A 282 -7.42 -18.51 -8.40
CA LEU A 282 -8.87 -18.43 -8.44
C LEU A 282 -9.37 -17.47 -9.52
N ALA A 283 -8.74 -16.30 -9.66
CA ALA A 283 -9.09 -15.29 -10.65
C ALA A 283 -8.92 -15.81 -12.10
N ALA A 284 -7.92 -16.68 -12.35
CA ALA A 284 -7.69 -17.29 -13.64
C ALA A 284 -8.81 -18.27 -14.06
N ARG A 285 -9.58 -18.81 -13.10
CA ARG A 285 -10.66 -19.77 -13.30
C ARG A 285 -12.05 -19.18 -13.10
N ALA A 286 -12.13 -17.93 -12.63
CA ALA A 286 -13.40 -17.31 -12.29
C ALA A 286 -14.11 -16.75 -13.53
N ASP A 287 -15.34 -17.20 -13.79
CA ASP A 287 -16.21 -16.63 -14.83
C ASP A 287 -16.67 -15.21 -14.47
N ARG A 288 -16.93 -14.96 -13.18
CA ARG A 288 -17.43 -13.71 -12.64
C ARG A 288 -16.54 -13.18 -11.53
N LEU A 289 -15.63 -12.28 -11.90
CA LEU A 289 -14.65 -11.67 -10.98
C LEU A 289 -15.34 -10.91 -9.86
N GLU A 290 -16.43 -10.20 -10.17
CA GLU A 290 -17.21 -9.43 -9.18
C GLU A 290 -17.81 -10.30 -8.07
N ARG A 291 -18.22 -11.54 -8.40
CA ARG A 291 -18.72 -12.48 -7.39
C ARG A 291 -17.61 -12.98 -6.47
N LEU A 292 -16.45 -13.31 -7.02
CA LEU A 292 -15.31 -13.74 -6.23
C LEU A 292 -14.88 -12.63 -5.27
N ILE A 293 -14.76 -11.39 -5.75
CA ILE A 293 -14.48 -10.22 -4.92
C ILE A 293 -15.54 -10.09 -3.83
N GLY A 294 -16.83 -10.17 -4.22
CA GLY A 294 -17.95 -10.01 -3.29
C GLY A 294 -17.93 -11.01 -2.15
N VAL A 295 -17.74 -12.30 -2.44
CA VAL A 295 -17.69 -13.37 -1.42
C VAL A 295 -16.49 -13.19 -0.49
N CYS A 296 -15.31 -12.90 -1.05
CA CYS A 296 -14.08 -12.73 -0.27
C CYS A 296 -14.17 -11.51 0.68
N LEU A 297 -14.62 -10.36 0.17
CA LEU A 297 -14.71 -9.14 0.99
C LEU A 297 -15.88 -9.22 1.99
N ALA A 298 -17.02 -9.83 1.63
CA ALA A 298 -18.12 -10.06 2.57
C ALA A 298 -17.68 -10.99 3.72
N GLY A 299 -16.94 -12.05 3.41
CA GLY A 299 -16.35 -12.92 4.43
C GLY A 299 -15.43 -12.16 5.38
N SER A 300 -14.55 -11.31 4.84
CA SER A 300 -13.69 -10.44 5.65
C SER A 300 -14.50 -9.46 6.51
N ALA A 301 -15.55 -8.86 5.95
CA ALA A 301 -16.43 -7.94 6.69
C ALA A 301 -17.13 -8.65 7.86
N VAL A 302 -17.61 -9.89 7.67
CA VAL A 302 -18.20 -10.70 8.75
C VAL A 302 -17.19 -10.98 9.86
N LEU A 303 -15.95 -11.38 9.51
CA LEU A 303 -14.90 -11.63 10.50
C LEU A 303 -14.57 -10.36 11.30
N LEU A 304 -14.43 -9.21 10.64
CA LEU A 304 -14.17 -7.94 11.32
C LEU A 304 -15.36 -7.50 12.19
N THR A 305 -16.58 -7.71 11.73
CA THR A 305 -17.79 -7.46 12.55
C THR A 305 -17.76 -8.30 13.83
N LEU A 306 -17.42 -9.59 13.72
CA LEU A 306 -17.32 -10.47 14.87
C LEU A 306 -16.25 -9.99 15.87
N VAL A 307 -15.10 -9.53 15.39
CA VAL A 307 -14.07 -8.92 16.26
C VAL A 307 -14.61 -7.66 16.95
N GLY A 308 -15.35 -6.81 16.24
CA GLY A 308 -15.91 -5.58 16.79
C GLY A 308 -16.92 -5.78 17.92
N THR A 309 -17.58 -6.96 18.03
CA THR A 309 -18.55 -7.26 19.10
C THR A 309 -17.93 -7.38 20.49
N GLY A 310 -16.62 -7.66 20.60
CA GLY A 310 -15.97 -7.93 21.88
C GLY A 310 -16.28 -9.31 22.50
N TRP A 311 -16.98 -10.19 21.78
CA TRP A 311 -17.42 -11.51 22.31
C TRP A 311 -16.34 -12.60 22.28
N LEU A 312 -15.29 -12.38 21.49
CA LEU A 312 -14.22 -13.38 21.32
C LEU A 312 -13.24 -13.33 22.51
N PRO A 313 -12.58 -14.45 22.84
CA PRO A 313 -11.35 -14.39 23.62
C PRO A 313 -10.29 -13.53 22.91
N GLY A 314 -9.54 -12.71 23.67
CA GLY A 314 -8.66 -11.69 23.09
C GLY A 314 -7.67 -12.20 22.03
N VAL A 315 -6.99 -13.33 22.31
CA VAL A 315 -6.06 -13.92 21.33
C VAL A 315 -6.78 -14.41 20.08
N LEU A 316 -7.98 -14.99 20.24
CA LEU A 316 -8.79 -15.43 19.11
C LEU A 316 -9.25 -14.24 18.26
N ALA A 317 -9.54 -13.09 18.88
CA ALA A 317 -9.89 -11.88 18.16
C ALA A 317 -8.75 -11.42 17.21
N ILE A 318 -7.49 -11.53 17.66
CA ILE A 318 -6.31 -11.25 16.78
C ILE A 318 -6.31 -12.21 15.58
N VAL A 319 -6.50 -13.51 15.83
CA VAL A 319 -6.48 -14.52 14.75
C VAL A 319 -7.63 -14.28 13.76
N VAL A 320 -8.84 -14.01 14.25
CA VAL A 320 -10.02 -13.75 13.41
C VAL A 320 -9.84 -12.49 12.59
N ALA A 321 -9.29 -11.41 13.17
CA ALA A 321 -8.97 -10.19 12.45
C ALA A 321 -7.86 -10.43 11.41
N ALA A 322 -6.84 -11.22 11.73
CA ALA A 322 -5.79 -11.59 10.78
C ALA A 322 -6.34 -12.39 9.58
N LEU A 323 -7.25 -13.34 9.83
CA LEU A 323 -7.91 -14.12 8.77
C LEU A 323 -8.74 -13.25 7.80
N ALA A 324 -9.26 -12.10 8.25
CA ALA A 324 -9.90 -11.16 7.33
C ALA A 324 -8.94 -10.68 6.22
N GLY A 325 -7.63 -10.65 6.49
CA GLY A 325 -6.59 -10.37 5.50
C GLY A 325 -6.56 -11.38 4.35
N LEU A 326 -6.86 -12.66 4.62
CA LEU A 326 -6.94 -13.68 3.58
C LEU A 326 -8.00 -13.34 2.52
N GLY A 327 -9.19 -12.95 2.94
CA GLY A 327 -10.28 -12.60 2.01
C GLY A 327 -9.97 -11.34 1.20
N THR A 328 -9.40 -10.31 1.82
CA THR A 328 -8.99 -9.09 1.09
C THR A 328 -7.86 -9.39 0.11
N GLY A 329 -6.92 -10.25 0.47
CA GLY A 329 -5.84 -10.71 -0.42
C GLY A 329 -6.38 -11.53 -1.60
N LEU A 330 -7.28 -12.49 -1.36
CA LEU A 330 -7.94 -13.30 -2.41
C LEU A 330 -8.66 -12.44 -3.45
N ALA A 331 -9.26 -11.33 -3.03
CA ALA A 331 -9.95 -10.39 -3.92
C ALA A 331 -8.99 -9.60 -4.82
N GLY A 332 -7.73 -9.42 -4.43
CA GLY A 332 -6.76 -8.53 -5.10
C GLY A 332 -6.61 -8.78 -6.61
N PRO A 333 -6.19 -9.96 -7.06
CA PRO A 333 -6.00 -10.25 -8.49
C PRO A 333 -7.28 -10.09 -9.32
N SER A 334 -8.43 -10.49 -8.75
CA SER A 334 -9.73 -10.32 -9.41
C SER A 334 -10.11 -8.85 -9.56
N ARG A 335 -9.79 -8.03 -8.57
CA ARG A 335 -9.95 -6.57 -8.59
C ARG A 335 -9.17 -5.95 -9.74
N ASP A 336 -7.89 -6.27 -9.87
CA ASP A 336 -7.03 -5.68 -10.88
C ASP A 336 -7.47 -6.07 -12.29
N LEU A 337 -7.92 -7.32 -12.48
CA LEU A 337 -8.52 -7.76 -13.73
C LEU A 337 -9.85 -7.07 -14.03
N LEU A 338 -10.69 -6.84 -13.02
CA LEU A 338 -11.98 -6.14 -13.17
C LEU A 338 -11.76 -4.69 -13.62
N ILE A 339 -10.80 -3.97 -13.03
CA ILE A 339 -10.43 -2.62 -13.42
C ILE A 339 -9.91 -2.58 -14.85
N ARG A 340 -9.04 -3.51 -15.21
CA ARG A 340 -8.53 -3.62 -16.58
C ARG A 340 -9.66 -3.80 -17.59
N ARG A 341 -10.68 -4.61 -17.27
CA ARG A 341 -11.87 -4.82 -18.13
C ARG A 341 -12.76 -3.57 -18.20
N ALA A 342 -12.79 -2.76 -17.14
CA ALA A 342 -13.58 -1.52 -17.07
C ALA A 342 -12.87 -0.31 -17.71
N SER A 343 -11.59 -0.42 -18.04
CA SER A 343 -10.79 0.66 -18.61
C SER A 343 -10.96 0.72 -20.14
N PRO A 344 -11.21 1.90 -20.74
CA PRO A 344 -11.29 2.04 -22.18
C PRO A 344 -9.93 1.82 -22.85
N PRO A 345 -9.91 1.30 -24.11
CA PRO A 345 -8.68 1.14 -24.87
C PRO A 345 -7.90 2.46 -25.01
N GLY A 346 -6.57 2.42 -24.81
CA GLY A 346 -5.70 3.59 -24.94
C GLY A 346 -5.68 4.56 -23.75
N ALA A 347 -6.56 4.39 -22.74
CA ALA A 347 -6.61 5.24 -21.55
C ALA A 347 -6.16 4.53 -20.26
N THR A 348 -5.62 3.32 -20.35
CA THR A 348 -5.32 2.45 -19.21
C THR A 348 -4.47 3.16 -18.14
N GLY A 349 -3.38 3.82 -18.52
CA GLY A 349 -2.51 4.52 -17.56
C GLY A 349 -3.21 5.67 -16.80
N ARG A 350 -4.02 6.46 -17.50
CA ARG A 350 -4.77 7.60 -16.90
C ARG A 350 -5.86 7.10 -15.96
N VAL A 351 -6.57 6.03 -16.35
CA VAL A 351 -7.60 5.39 -15.51
C VAL A 351 -6.96 4.80 -14.25
N TYR A 352 -5.85 4.07 -14.37
CA TYR A 352 -5.15 3.56 -13.21
C TYR A 352 -4.69 4.67 -12.27
N GLY A 353 -4.10 5.77 -12.80
CA GLY A 353 -3.70 6.91 -11.97
C GLY A 353 -4.86 7.50 -11.16
N THR A 354 -6.03 7.70 -11.81
CA THR A 354 -7.23 8.22 -11.12
C THR A 354 -7.78 7.21 -10.12
N VAL A 355 -7.86 5.94 -10.48
CA VAL A 355 -8.39 4.89 -9.60
C VAL A 355 -7.50 4.70 -8.37
N TYR A 356 -6.19 4.72 -8.54
CA TYR A 356 -5.24 4.60 -7.43
C TYR A 356 -5.22 5.84 -6.51
N SER A 357 -5.59 7.04 -7.00
CA SER A 357 -5.74 8.19 -6.10
C SER A 357 -6.87 8.02 -5.07
N GLY A 358 -7.84 7.12 -5.35
CA GLY A 358 -8.81 6.66 -4.34
C GLY A 358 -8.16 5.98 -3.14
N LEU A 359 -7.02 5.31 -3.36
CA LEU A 359 -6.20 4.68 -2.33
C LEU A 359 -5.66 5.72 -1.33
N ASP A 360 -4.93 6.72 -1.85
CA ASP A 360 -4.34 7.78 -1.01
C ASP A 360 -5.42 8.57 -0.28
N LEU A 361 -6.54 8.88 -0.97
CA LEU A 361 -7.66 9.58 -0.36
C LEU A 361 -8.33 8.75 0.75
N GLY A 362 -8.45 7.43 0.57
CA GLY A 362 -8.98 6.52 1.58
C GLY A 362 -8.13 6.53 2.85
N PHE A 363 -6.80 6.42 2.72
CA PHE A 363 -5.88 6.55 3.85
C PHE A 363 -5.99 7.92 4.53
N ALA A 364 -5.98 9.00 3.74
CA ALA A 364 -5.99 10.36 4.26
C ALA A 364 -7.26 10.70 5.04
N LEU A 365 -8.43 10.30 4.55
CA LEU A 365 -9.71 10.65 5.17
C LEU A 365 -10.14 9.68 6.27
N ALA A 366 -9.85 8.38 6.14
CA ALA A 366 -10.28 7.38 7.12
C ALA A 366 -9.52 7.49 8.45
N ALA A 367 -8.24 7.88 8.43
CA ALA A 367 -7.42 7.86 9.63
C ALA A 367 -7.93 8.80 10.75
N PRO A 368 -8.24 10.08 10.53
CA PRO A 368 -8.78 10.93 11.59
C PRO A 368 -10.18 10.49 12.04
N ILE A 369 -10.99 9.90 11.12
CA ILE A 369 -12.33 9.38 11.45
C ILE A 369 -12.22 8.22 12.43
N PHE A 370 -11.39 7.21 12.14
CA PHE A 370 -11.18 6.08 13.06
C PHE A 370 -10.49 6.49 14.36
N GLY A 371 -9.60 7.49 14.29
CA GLY A 371 -9.05 8.11 15.48
C GLY A 371 -10.13 8.72 16.39
N ALA A 372 -11.03 9.50 15.82
CA ALA A 372 -12.15 10.10 16.56
C ALA A 372 -13.12 9.03 17.13
N VAL A 373 -13.39 7.96 16.39
CA VAL A 373 -14.20 6.82 16.87
C VAL A 373 -13.55 6.18 18.10
N LEU A 374 -12.22 6.02 18.08
CA LEU A 374 -11.48 5.43 19.20
C LEU A 374 -11.37 6.39 20.41
N ASP A 375 -11.26 7.69 20.17
CA ASP A 375 -11.29 8.72 21.23
C ASP A 375 -12.68 8.84 21.88
N GLY A 376 -13.75 8.65 21.09
CA GLY A 376 -15.14 8.59 21.56
C GLY A 376 -15.47 7.34 22.41
N GLY A 377 -14.49 6.50 22.73
CA GLY A 377 -14.67 5.33 23.58
C GLY A 377 -15.35 4.13 22.90
N ASN A 378 -15.38 4.11 21.57
CA ASN A 378 -15.95 3.01 20.79
C ASN A 378 -14.88 2.20 20.02
N PRO A 379 -14.07 1.36 20.70
CA PRO A 379 -13.02 0.59 20.03
C PRO A 379 -13.60 -0.45 19.04
N GLY A 380 -14.78 -1.04 19.31
CA GLY A 380 -15.47 -1.92 18.36
C GLY A 380 -15.85 -1.21 17.07
N GLY A 381 -16.13 0.09 17.13
CA GLY A 381 -16.45 0.94 15.97
C GLY A 381 -15.36 0.97 14.89
N VAL A 382 -14.10 0.73 15.26
CA VAL A 382 -12.99 0.61 14.30
C VAL A 382 -13.21 -0.59 13.36
N PHE A 383 -13.59 -1.72 13.94
CA PHE A 383 -13.84 -2.96 13.18
C PHE A 383 -15.18 -2.92 12.43
N PHE A 384 -16.23 -2.35 13.03
CA PHE A 384 -17.52 -2.15 12.36
C PHE A 384 -17.38 -1.17 11.16
N GLY A 385 -16.60 -0.09 11.31
CA GLY A 385 -16.33 0.83 10.24
C GLY A 385 -15.52 0.20 9.10
N ALA A 386 -14.52 -0.65 9.43
CA ALA A 386 -13.79 -1.42 8.44
C ALA A 386 -14.71 -2.42 7.71
N ALA A 387 -15.57 -3.12 8.42
CA ALA A 387 -16.55 -4.04 7.83
C ALA A 387 -17.54 -3.32 6.90
N LEU A 388 -18.05 -2.15 7.31
CA LEU A 388 -18.90 -1.29 6.48
C LEU A 388 -18.19 -0.85 5.20
N ALA A 389 -16.93 -0.41 5.32
CA ALA A 389 -16.14 0.00 4.17
C ALA A 389 -15.93 -1.17 3.18
N LEU A 390 -15.63 -2.39 3.67
CA LEU A 390 -15.56 -3.57 2.80
C LEU A 390 -16.91 -3.88 2.14
N ALA A 391 -18.03 -3.76 2.85
CA ALA A 391 -19.37 -3.97 2.30
C ALA A 391 -19.69 -2.95 1.19
N LEU A 392 -19.31 -1.68 1.36
CA LEU A 392 -19.42 -0.66 0.31
C LEU A 392 -18.52 -0.99 -0.90
N GLY A 393 -17.33 -1.54 -0.66
CA GLY A 393 -16.47 -2.09 -1.71
C GLY A 393 -17.13 -3.23 -2.50
N VAL A 394 -17.85 -4.14 -1.83
CA VAL A 394 -18.63 -5.21 -2.48
C VAL A 394 -19.71 -4.62 -3.40
N ILE A 395 -20.42 -3.59 -2.92
CA ILE A 395 -21.44 -2.90 -3.74
C ILE A 395 -20.80 -2.29 -5.00
N CYS A 396 -19.66 -1.58 -4.85
CA CYS A 396 -18.95 -1.01 -5.99
C CYS A 396 -18.53 -2.09 -7.01
N ALA A 397 -17.94 -3.21 -6.55
CA ALA A 397 -17.52 -4.30 -7.43
C ALA A 397 -18.72 -4.93 -8.17
N SER A 398 -19.83 -5.12 -7.48
CA SER A 398 -21.07 -5.68 -8.07
C SER A 398 -21.64 -4.75 -9.15
N LEU A 399 -21.67 -3.43 -8.90
CA LEU A 399 -22.12 -2.43 -9.87
C LEU A 399 -21.22 -2.36 -11.11
N ILE A 400 -19.90 -2.53 -10.94
CA ILE A 400 -18.96 -2.64 -12.07
C ILE A 400 -19.31 -3.87 -12.91
N GLY A 401 -19.52 -5.03 -12.26
CA GLY A 401 -19.89 -6.28 -12.94
C GLY A 401 -21.18 -6.17 -13.76
N VAL A 402 -22.24 -5.55 -13.18
CA VAL A 402 -23.52 -5.31 -13.88
C VAL A 402 -23.30 -4.41 -15.09
N ARG A 403 -22.54 -3.33 -14.99
CA ARG A 403 -22.27 -2.43 -16.12
C ARG A 403 -21.50 -3.12 -17.24
N LEU A 404 -20.49 -3.92 -16.90
CA LEU A 404 -19.73 -4.69 -17.90
C LEU A 404 -20.62 -5.71 -18.62
N ALA A 405 -21.58 -6.34 -17.94
CA ALA A 405 -22.53 -7.25 -18.55
C ALA A 405 -23.46 -6.54 -19.54
N MET A 406 -24.00 -5.37 -19.14
CA MET A 406 -24.87 -4.55 -20.02
C MET A 406 -24.14 -4.08 -21.29
N THR A 407 -22.87 -3.67 -21.18
CA THR A 407 -22.09 -3.22 -22.35
C THR A 407 -21.86 -4.37 -23.34
N ARG A 408 -21.67 -5.62 -22.85
CA ARG A 408 -21.52 -6.79 -23.71
C ARG A 408 -22.83 -7.18 -24.42
N SER A 409 -23.97 -7.06 -23.75
CA SER A 409 -25.28 -7.39 -24.35
C SER A 409 -25.71 -6.39 -25.42
N VAL A 410 -25.20 -5.16 -25.41
CA VAL A 410 -25.46 -4.15 -26.44
C VAL A 410 -24.53 -4.33 -27.67
N ALA A 411 -23.37 -4.97 -27.48
CA ALA A 411 -22.38 -5.20 -28.54
C ALA A 411 -22.54 -6.58 -29.24
N ALA A 412 -23.37 -7.47 -28.68
CA ALA A 412 -23.75 -8.77 -29.25
C ALA A 412 -25.09 -8.69 -29.98
#